data_8807525f2fab4c32bc8e80cbd6c5da0f
#
_entry.id   8807525f2fab4c32bc8e80cbd6c5da0f
#
_cell.length_a   1.000
_cell.length_b   1.000
_cell.length_c   1.000
_cell.angle_alpha   90.00
_cell.angle_beta   90.00
_cell.angle_gamma   90.00
#
_symmetry.space_group_name_H-M   'P 1'
#
loop_
_entity.id
_entity.type
_entity.pdbx_description
1 polymer ?
#
loop_
_entity_poly.entity_id
_entity_poly.type
_entity_poly.pdbx_seq_one_letter_code
_entity_poly.pdbx_strand_id
1 'polypeptide(L)'
;MKTSLRTLSVALAAALVSPSVLAIEKIDFHGYMRAGVGVSSDGGLAEWQKTMVGRLGNESDTYGEIGLGAEVYKKEDVSFYLDSMVSMLSDGSNDSETTIGDDAQFGLRQLNLQIKGLIPGDKEAVIWGGKRYYQRHDLHIIDTKYWNISGSGAGIENYTVGPGAVSVAWVRGDANDVDTRITGDSDVNINYIDVRYAGFKPWAGSWTE
;
A
#
# COMPACT_ATOMS: atom_id res chain seq x y z
N MET A 1 -19.39 23.41 -21.29
CA MET A 1 -18.67 22.83 -20.18
C MET A 1 -17.99 21.46 -20.45
N LYS A 2 -18.01 20.93 -21.67
CA LYS A 2 -17.36 19.62 -22.02
C LYS A 2 -15.93 19.74 -22.60
N THR A 3 -15.43 20.93 -22.84
CA THR A 3 -14.13 21.20 -23.46
C THR A 3 -12.98 21.31 -22.46
N SER A 4 -13.24 21.61 -21.17
CA SER A 4 -12.19 21.80 -20.16
C SER A 4 -11.58 20.49 -19.63
N LEU A 5 -12.35 19.39 -19.61
CA LEU A 5 -11.83 18.10 -19.13
C LEU A 5 -10.85 17.44 -20.15
N ARG A 6 -11.11 17.62 -21.44
CA ARG A 6 -10.24 17.09 -22.49
C ARG A 6 -8.90 17.81 -22.59
N THR A 7 -8.89 19.11 -22.33
CA THR A 7 -7.65 19.90 -22.29
C THR A 7 -6.78 19.59 -21.09
N LEU A 8 -7.40 19.28 -19.93
CA LEU A 8 -6.65 18.87 -18.73
C LEU A 8 -6.00 17.49 -18.91
N SER A 9 -6.69 16.54 -19.54
CA SER A 9 -6.17 15.20 -19.80
C SER A 9 -5.00 15.21 -20.82
N VAL A 10 -5.05 16.07 -21.82
CA VAL A 10 -3.98 16.22 -22.81
C VAL A 10 -2.78 16.95 -22.22
N ALA A 11 -2.98 17.93 -21.33
CA ALA A 11 -1.89 18.63 -20.65
C ALA A 11 -1.16 17.71 -19.66
N LEU A 12 -1.86 16.81 -18.97
CA LEU A 12 -1.25 15.82 -18.08
C LEU A 12 -0.46 14.77 -18.86
N ALA A 13 -0.98 14.31 -20.02
CA ALA A 13 -0.27 13.38 -20.89
C ALA A 13 0.96 14.03 -21.58
N ALA A 14 0.89 15.31 -21.92
CA ALA A 14 2.02 16.04 -22.54
C ALA A 14 3.13 16.34 -21.51
N ALA A 15 2.81 16.54 -20.25
CA ALA A 15 3.81 16.72 -19.17
C ALA A 15 4.64 15.44 -18.93
N LEU A 16 4.09 14.27 -19.24
CA LEU A 16 4.79 12.98 -19.12
C LEU A 16 5.74 12.66 -20.29
N VAL A 17 5.74 13.47 -21.35
CA VAL A 17 6.52 13.20 -22.60
C VAL A 17 7.69 14.18 -22.79
N SER A 18 7.88 15.14 -21.91
CA SER A 18 9.05 16.04 -21.97
C SER A 18 10.33 15.31 -21.53
N PRO A 19 11.30 15.05 -22.40
CA PRO A 19 12.51 14.29 -22.08
C PRO A 19 13.44 14.95 -21.05
N SER A 20 13.17 16.18 -20.66
CA SER A 20 13.91 16.91 -19.64
C SER A 20 13.44 16.67 -18.19
N VAL A 21 12.42 15.84 -17.98
CA VAL A 21 11.76 15.65 -16.67
C VAL A 21 12.11 14.30 -16.02
N LEU A 22 12.75 13.38 -16.74
CA LEU A 22 12.97 12.00 -16.27
C LEU A 22 14.44 11.72 -15.89
N ALA A 23 15.11 12.62 -15.19
CA ALA A 23 16.30 12.23 -14.47
C ALA A 23 15.84 11.56 -13.16
N ILE A 24 15.60 10.26 -13.19
CA ILE A 24 15.46 9.46 -11.96
C ILE A 24 16.84 9.47 -11.29
N GLU A 25 17.01 10.30 -10.27
CA GLU A 25 18.29 10.44 -9.57
C GLU A 25 18.57 9.23 -8.68
N LYS A 26 17.53 8.63 -8.13
CA LYS A 26 17.65 7.50 -7.19
C LYS A 26 16.41 6.62 -7.28
N ILE A 27 16.66 5.32 -7.32
CA ILE A 27 15.60 4.31 -7.16
C ILE A 27 15.67 3.82 -5.73
N ASP A 28 14.57 3.94 -4.99
CA ASP A 28 14.42 3.38 -3.66
C ASP A 28 13.94 1.94 -3.78
N PHE A 29 14.76 1.02 -3.29
CA PHE A 29 14.43 -0.40 -3.21
C PHE A 29 13.90 -0.69 -1.80
N HIS A 30 12.73 -1.35 -1.73
CA HIS A 30 12.14 -1.79 -0.47
C HIS A 30 11.38 -3.10 -0.69
N GLY A 31 11.06 -3.78 0.39
CA GLY A 31 10.32 -5.02 0.26
C GLY A 31 10.27 -5.82 1.55
N TYR A 32 9.76 -7.01 1.43
CA TYR A 32 9.59 -7.97 2.50
C TYR A 32 9.83 -9.38 1.96
N MET A 33 10.41 -10.24 2.75
CA MET A 33 10.60 -11.64 2.39
C MET A 33 10.41 -12.53 3.63
N ARG A 34 9.76 -13.66 3.42
CA ARG A 34 9.78 -14.78 4.35
C ARG A 34 9.87 -16.08 3.59
N ALA A 35 10.50 -17.05 4.20
CA ALA A 35 10.50 -18.45 3.77
C ALA A 35 10.46 -19.32 5.00
N GLY A 36 9.74 -20.41 4.96
CA GLY A 36 9.60 -21.29 6.11
C GLY A 36 9.37 -22.74 5.71
N VAL A 37 9.73 -23.63 6.62
CA VAL A 37 9.40 -25.05 6.57
C VAL A 37 8.77 -25.38 7.92
N GLY A 38 7.57 -25.92 7.89
CA GLY A 38 6.80 -26.28 9.08
C GLY A 38 6.48 -27.77 9.08
N VAL A 39 6.41 -28.36 10.27
CA VAL A 39 6.01 -29.75 10.48
C VAL A 39 5.16 -29.83 11.75
N SER A 40 4.07 -30.57 11.69
CA SER A 40 3.30 -30.94 12.86
C SER A 40 3.45 -32.44 13.17
N SER A 41 3.07 -32.86 14.36
CA SER A 41 3.19 -34.28 14.79
C SER A 41 2.32 -35.22 13.97
N ASP A 42 1.28 -34.73 13.34
CA ASP A 42 0.35 -35.48 12.46
C ASP A 42 0.63 -35.23 10.97
N GLY A 43 1.68 -34.48 10.64
CA GLY A 43 2.10 -34.17 9.28
C GLY A 43 1.24 -33.11 8.56
N GLY A 44 0.25 -32.52 9.24
CA GLY A 44 -0.63 -31.50 8.65
C GLY A 44 -0.02 -30.10 8.72
N LEU A 45 -0.42 -29.22 7.81
CA LEU A 45 -0.19 -27.78 7.90
C LEU A 45 -1.31 -27.17 8.75
N ALA A 46 -0.94 -26.28 9.66
CA ALA A 46 -1.87 -25.53 10.49
C ALA A 46 -1.78 -24.03 10.18
N GLU A 47 -2.60 -23.58 9.27
CA GLU A 47 -2.81 -22.15 9.03
C GLU A 47 -3.91 -21.64 9.95
N TRP A 48 -3.55 -21.24 11.14
CA TRP A 48 -4.55 -20.82 12.12
C TRP A 48 -4.67 -19.30 12.21
N GLN A 49 -5.85 -18.80 11.85
CA GLN A 49 -6.32 -17.42 12.15
C GLN A 49 -5.34 -16.29 11.77
N LYS A 50 -4.67 -16.41 10.62
CA LYS A 50 -3.75 -15.39 10.10
C LYS A 50 -4.28 -13.96 10.17
N THR A 51 -5.57 -13.78 9.93
CA THR A 51 -6.21 -12.46 9.84
C THR A 51 -6.68 -11.91 11.18
N MET A 52 -6.77 -12.76 12.22
CA MET A 52 -7.29 -12.36 13.52
C MET A 52 -6.21 -12.22 14.60
N VAL A 53 -5.30 -13.19 14.67
CA VAL A 53 -4.27 -13.26 15.73
C VAL A 53 -2.85 -13.24 15.18
N GLY A 54 -2.69 -13.07 13.89
CA GLY A 54 -1.39 -13.09 13.21
C GLY A 54 -1.01 -14.46 12.68
N ARG A 55 0.22 -14.55 12.21
CA ARG A 55 0.78 -15.76 11.61
C ARG A 55 1.39 -16.64 12.69
N LEU A 56 0.60 -17.56 13.21
CA LEU A 56 0.99 -18.46 14.30
C LEU A 56 1.01 -19.94 13.86
N GLY A 57 0.84 -20.21 12.57
CA GLY A 57 0.85 -21.55 12.01
C GLY A 57 2.26 -22.07 11.67
N ASN A 58 2.30 -23.28 11.16
CA ASN A 58 3.50 -23.96 10.67
C ASN A 58 3.51 -24.00 9.13
N GLU A 59 3.23 -22.87 8.50
CA GLU A 59 3.15 -22.75 7.05
C GLU A 59 4.49 -23.01 6.39
N SER A 60 4.48 -23.82 5.34
CA SER A 60 5.63 -24.01 4.45
C SER A 60 5.37 -23.20 3.19
N ASP A 61 5.75 -21.93 3.21
CA ASP A 61 5.63 -21.05 2.05
C ASP A 61 6.88 -20.18 1.89
N THR A 62 7.10 -19.73 0.67
CA THR A 62 8.01 -18.64 0.35
C THR A 62 7.20 -17.47 -0.16
N TYR A 63 7.30 -16.35 0.51
CA TYR A 63 6.62 -15.12 0.14
C TYR A 63 7.61 -13.97 0.03
N GLY A 64 7.51 -13.21 -1.05
CA GLY A 64 8.31 -12.02 -1.26
C GLY A 64 7.51 -10.84 -1.76
N GLU A 65 7.94 -9.65 -1.39
CA GLU A 65 7.50 -8.37 -1.95
C GLU A 65 8.72 -7.61 -2.41
N ILE A 66 8.71 -7.14 -3.65
CA ILE A 66 9.75 -6.31 -4.24
C ILE A 66 9.10 -4.98 -4.64
N GLY A 67 9.54 -3.92 -4.01
CA GLY A 67 9.08 -2.56 -4.26
C GLY A 67 10.18 -1.69 -4.86
N LEU A 68 9.77 -0.85 -5.79
CA LEU A 68 10.60 0.16 -6.45
C LEU A 68 9.88 1.49 -6.40
N GLY A 69 10.52 2.47 -5.77
CA GLY A 69 10.05 3.84 -5.69
C GLY A 69 11.04 4.81 -6.33
N ALA A 70 10.53 5.90 -6.91
CA ALA A 70 11.38 6.93 -7.46
C ALA A 70 10.69 8.29 -7.47
N GLU A 71 11.45 9.36 -7.20
CA GLU A 71 11.03 10.72 -7.52
C GLU A 71 11.12 10.91 -9.03
N VAL A 72 9.97 10.95 -9.69
CA VAL A 72 9.89 11.03 -11.16
C VAL A 72 9.75 12.47 -11.67
N TYR A 73 9.52 13.42 -10.77
CA TYR A 73 9.49 14.85 -11.08
C TYR A 73 9.79 15.66 -9.83
N LYS A 74 10.59 16.69 -9.99
CA LYS A 74 10.85 17.70 -8.96
C LYS A 74 11.02 19.07 -9.60
N LYS A 75 10.29 20.03 -9.08
CA LYS A 75 10.46 21.44 -9.42
C LYS A 75 10.13 22.28 -8.21
N GLU A 76 11.10 23.07 -7.75
CA GLU A 76 10.99 23.85 -6.53
C GLU A 76 10.59 22.97 -5.33
N ASP A 77 9.45 23.25 -4.72
CA ASP A 77 8.92 22.49 -3.57
C ASP A 77 7.99 21.35 -3.98
N VAL A 78 7.63 21.25 -5.27
CA VAL A 78 6.72 20.20 -5.77
C VAL A 78 7.50 19.00 -6.24
N SER A 79 7.18 17.84 -5.70
CA SER A 79 7.75 16.57 -6.14
C SER A 79 6.67 15.51 -6.37
N PHE A 80 6.92 14.63 -7.35
CA PHE A 80 6.07 13.50 -7.69
C PHE A 80 6.88 12.22 -7.44
N TYR A 81 6.38 11.38 -6.58
CA TYR A 81 6.98 10.10 -6.25
C TYR A 81 6.07 8.97 -6.73
N LEU A 82 6.62 8.14 -7.59
CA LEU A 82 5.97 6.91 -8.07
C LEU A 82 6.47 5.74 -7.22
N ASP A 83 5.54 4.97 -6.68
CA ASP A 83 5.85 3.76 -5.93
C ASP A 83 5.11 2.56 -6.51
N SER A 84 5.83 1.44 -6.63
CA SER A 84 5.30 0.18 -7.13
C SER A 84 5.81 -1.00 -6.31
N MET A 85 4.99 -2.04 -6.19
CA MET A 85 5.37 -3.27 -5.49
C MET A 85 4.66 -4.47 -6.09
N VAL A 86 5.41 -5.51 -6.35
CA VAL A 86 4.89 -6.83 -6.72
C VAL A 86 5.18 -7.84 -5.63
N SER A 87 4.27 -8.80 -5.46
CA SER A 87 4.50 -9.94 -4.57
C SER A 87 4.59 -11.24 -5.34
N MET A 88 5.31 -12.17 -4.78
CA MET A 88 5.40 -13.56 -5.19
C MET A 88 5.09 -14.45 -3.99
N LEU A 89 4.25 -15.44 -4.19
CA LEU A 89 3.95 -16.51 -3.24
C LEU A 89 4.23 -17.84 -3.92
N SER A 90 4.94 -18.73 -3.26
CA SER A 90 5.19 -20.10 -3.67
C SER A 90 4.98 -21.02 -2.48
N ASP A 91 4.49 -22.24 -2.73
CA ASP A 91 4.34 -23.25 -1.67
C ASP A 91 5.69 -23.88 -1.25
N GLY A 92 6.77 -23.62 -2.00
CA GLY A 92 8.11 -24.10 -1.71
C GLY A 92 8.28 -25.62 -1.83
N SER A 93 7.41 -26.28 -2.58
CA SER A 93 7.37 -27.76 -2.65
C SER A 93 8.43 -28.35 -3.56
N ASN A 94 9.01 -27.58 -4.48
CA ASN A 94 10.04 -28.01 -5.42
C ASN A 94 10.92 -26.84 -5.88
N ASP A 95 11.87 -27.12 -6.77
CA ASP A 95 12.85 -26.15 -7.27
C ASP A 95 12.39 -25.42 -8.56
N SER A 96 11.20 -25.71 -9.05
CA SER A 96 10.69 -25.21 -10.34
C SER A 96 9.20 -24.88 -10.29
N GLU A 97 8.80 -24.03 -9.34
CA GLU A 97 7.41 -23.60 -9.24
C GLU A 97 7.07 -22.60 -10.34
N THR A 98 5.87 -22.77 -10.89
CA THR A 98 5.36 -21.90 -11.95
C THR A 98 3.94 -21.43 -11.66
N THR A 99 3.53 -20.34 -12.29
CA THR A 99 2.14 -19.85 -12.22
C THR A 99 1.15 -20.71 -13.00
N ILE A 100 1.62 -21.59 -13.89
CA ILE A 100 0.78 -22.45 -14.73
C ILE A 100 0.21 -23.62 -13.92
N GLY A 101 0.97 -24.09 -12.92
CA GLY A 101 0.57 -25.18 -12.04
C GLY A 101 -0.09 -24.75 -10.72
N ASP A 102 -0.35 -23.45 -10.56
CA ASP A 102 -0.79 -22.83 -9.30
C ASP A 102 0.22 -22.92 -8.15
N ASP A 103 1.44 -23.39 -8.42
CA ASP A 103 2.49 -23.53 -7.40
C ASP A 103 3.07 -22.16 -6.98
N ALA A 104 2.99 -21.16 -7.88
CA ALA A 104 3.42 -19.80 -7.61
C ALA A 104 2.38 -18.78 -8.06
N GLN A 105 2.23 -17.72 -7.29
CA GLN A 105 1.31 -16.63 -7.57
C GLN A 105 2.03 -15.28 -7.54
N PHE A 106 1.70 -14.41 -8.50
CA PHE A 106 2.17 -13.05 -8.53
C PHE A 106 1.02 -12.07 -8.29
N GLY A 107 1.29 -10.99 -7.58
CA GLY A 107 0.29 -9.97 -7.28
C GLY A 107 0.85 -8.56 -7.34
N LEU A 108 0.07 -7.63 -7.90
CA LEU A 108 0.36 -6.20 -7.78
C LEU A 108 -0.08 -5.73 -6.40
N ARG A 109 0.86 -5.38 -5.54
CA ARG A 109 0.60 -4.89 -4.18
C ARG A 109 0.45 -3.39 -4.12
N GLN A 110 1.35 -2.67 -4.78
CA GLN A 110 1.29 -1.21 -4.85
C GLN A 110 1.56 -0.72 -6.27
N LEU A 111 0.86 0.32 -6.66
CA LEU A 111 1.13 1.17 -7.81
C LEU A 111 0.42 2.50 -7.58
N ASN A 112 1.16 3.49 -7.10
CA ASN A 112 0.60 4.77 -6.69
C ASN A 112 1.53 5.93 -7.02
N LEU A 113 0.94 7.10 -7.15
CA LEU A 113 1.63 8.36 -7.30
C LEU A 113 1.35 9.23 -6.07
N GLN A 114 2.40 9.82 -5.53
CA GLN A 114 2.35 10.72 -4.38
C GLN A 114 2.89 12.08 -4.81
N ILE A 115 2.17 13.14 -4.50
CA ILE A 115 2.53 14.51 -4.87
C ILE A 115 2.66 15.32 -3.59
N LYS A 116 3.88 15.78 -3.31
CA LYS A 116 4.21 16.65 -2.17
C LYS A 116 4.40 18.06 -2.64
N GLY A 117 4.12 19.03 -1.76
CA GLY A 117 4.36 20.46 -2.02
C GLY A 117 3.32 21.13 -2.93
N LEU A 118 2.26 20.43 -3.34
CA LEU A 118 1.24 20.98 -4.24
C LEU A 118 0.25 21.92 -3.53
N ILE A 119 0.10 21.78 -2.20
CA ILE A 119 -0.89 22.56 -1.44
C ILE A 119 -0.27 23.89 -1.01
N PRO A 120 -0.83 25.03 -1.45
CA PRO A 120 -0.34 26.33 -1.03
C PRO A 120 -0.40 26.49 0.50
N GLY A 121 0.73 26.87 1.10
CA GLY A 121 0.83 27.07 2.55
C GLY A 121 1.10 25.79 3.37
N ASP A 122 1.03 24.60 2.77
CA ASP A 122 1.38 23.34 3.40
C ASP A 122 2.17 22.43 2.47
N LYS A 123 3.49 22.52 2.56
CA LYS A 123 4.41 21.76 1.70
C LYS A 123 4.64 20.32 2.18
N GLU A 124 4.23 19.99 3.40
CA GLU A 124 4.35 18.66 3.96
C GLU A 124 3.16 17.77 3.62
N ALA A 125 2.04 18.36 3.26
CA ALA A 125 0.88 17.62 2.82
C ALA A 125 1.14 16.88 1.51
N VAL A 126 0.68 15.64 1.45
CA VAL A 126 0.85 14.73 0.30
C VAL A 126 -0.50 14.36 -0.26
N ILE A 127 -0.73 14.64 -1.54
CA ILE A 127 -1.88 14.11 -2.29
C ILE A 127 -1.42 12.82 -2.94
N TRP A 128 -2.20 11.75 -2.84
CA TRP A 128 -1.86 10.49 -3.45
C TRP A 128 -3.05 9.86 -4.20
N GLY A 129 -2.74 9.00 -5.16
CA GLY A 129 -3.73 8.21 -5.88
C GLY A 129 -3.11 6.94 -6.43
N GLY A 130 -3.90 5.85 -6.43
CA GLY A 130 -3.49 4.54 -6.89
C GLY A 130 -3.71 3.44 -5.84
N LYS A 131 -3.06 2.29 -6.03
CA LYS A 131 -3.11 1.17 -5.10
C LYS A 131 -1.91 1.24 -4.15
N ARG A 132 -2.16 1.25 -2.84
CA ARG A 132 -1.08 1.31 -1.86
C ARG A 132 -1.43 0.66 -0.53
N TYR A 133 -0.39 0.35 0.25
CA TYR A 133 -0.49 0.05 1.67
C TYR A 133 -0.67 1.37 2.43
N TYR A 134 -1.94 1.69 2.76
CA TYR A 134 -2.27 2.97 3.36
C TYR A 134 -2.13 2.94 4.88
N GLN A 135 -1.13 3.65 5.43
CA GLN A 135 -0.91 3.91 6.86
C GLN A 135 -1.23 2.72 7.78
N ARG A 136 -0.93 1.48 7.33
CA ARG A 136 -1.09 0.28 8.13
C ARG A 136 0.03 0.17 9.17
N HIS A 137 -0.31 -0.30 10.35
CA HIS A 137 0.65 -0.54 11.41
C HIS A 137 1.04 -2.01 11.46
N ASP A 138 2.34 -2.28 11.54
CA ASP A 138 2.89 -3.62 11.52
C ASP A 138 3.16 -4.13 12.94
N LEU A 139 2.66 -5.33 13.25
CA LEU A 139 3.00 -6.08 14.45
C LEU A 139 3.95 -7.21 14.06
N HIS A 140 5.23 -6.89 13.91
CA HIS A 140 6.25 -7.78 13.38
C HIS A 140 6.35 -9.11 14.13
N ILE A 141 6.11 -9.14 15.45
CA ILE A 141 6.25 -10.35 16.27
C ILE A 141 5.24 -11.44 15.90
N ILE A 142 4.12 -11.08 15.31
CA ILE A 142 3.06 -12.01 14.89
C ILE A 142 2.70 -11.83 13.41
N ASP A 143 3.51 -11.12 12.65
CA ASP A 143 3.36 -10.85 11.21
C ASP A 143 1.92 -10.47 10.81
N THR A 144 1.35 -9.50 11.50
CA THR A 144 0.02 -8.97 11.20
C THR A 144 0.00 -7.45 11.17
N LYS A 145 -1.05 -6.90 10.59
CA LYS A 145 -1.19 -5.45 10.43
C LYS A 145 -2.55 -5.01 10.97
N TYR A 146 -2.58 -3.91 11.69
CA TYR A 146 -3.82 -3.29 12.16
C TYR A 146 -4.02 -1.90 11.54
N TRP A 147 -5.25 -1.39 11.61
CA TRP A 147 -5.71 -0.20 10.88
C TRP A 147 -5.43 -0.29 9.37
N ASN A 148 -5.55 -1.49 8.84
CA ASN A 148 -5.23 -1.78 7.46
C ASN A 148 -6.47 -1.62 6.58
N ILE A 149 -6.52 -0.53 5.82
CA ILE A 149 -7.51 -0.28 4.77
C ILE A 149 -6.84 -0.18 3.39
N SER A 150 -5.70 -0.83 3.24
CA SER A 150 -4.91 -0.81 2.01
C SER A 150 -5.72 -1.24 0.79
N GLY A 151 -5.50 -0.58 -0.32
CA GLY A 151 -6.22 -0.85 -1.55
C GLY A 151 -6.04 0.25 -2.59
N SER A 152 -6.89 0.22 -3.61
CA SER A 152 -6.95 1.26 -4.63
C SER A 152 -7.79 2.43 -4.14
N GLY A 153 -7.25 3.64 -4.24
CA GLY A 153 -7.93 4.82 -3.73
C GLY A 153 -7.19 6.12 -4.00
N ALA A 154 -7.56 7.12 -3.27
CA ALA A 154 -6.93 8.43 -3.29
C ALA A 154 -7.11 9.10 -1.93
N GLY A 155 -6.24 10.06 -1.63
CA GLY A 155 -6.34 10.79 -0.38
C GLY A 155 -5.36 11.93 -0.27
N ILE A 156 -5.43 12.58 0.89
CA ILE A 156 -4.47 13.57 1.35
C ILE A 156 -3.91 13.11 2.68
N GLU A 157 -2.62 13.25 2.86
CA GLU A 157 -1.92 12.90 4.10
C GLU A 157 -1.16 14.10 4.65
N ASN A 158 -1.02 14.14 5.96
CA ASN A 158 -0.20 15.11 6.68
C ASN A 158 -0.62 16.57 6.45
N TYR A 159 -1.90 16.84 6.17
CA TYR A 159 -2.38 18.21 6.07
C TYR A 159 -2.41 18.86 7.46
N THR A 160 -1.65 19.93 7.64
CA THR A 160 -1.47 20.59 8.93
C THR A 160 -2.77 21.22 9.42
N VAL A 161 -3.23 20.81 10.61
CA VAL A 161 -4.40 21.40 11.27
C VAL A 161 -4.08 21.61 12.74
N GLY A 162 -3.94 22.88 13.13
CA GLY A 162 -3.57 23.24 14.51
C GLY A 162 -2.23 22.62 14.92
N PRO A 163 -2.15 21.90 16.06
CA PRO A 163 -0.90 21.32 16.56
C PRO A 163 -0.54 19.97 15.93
N GLY A 164 -1.36 19.45 15.03
CA GLY A 164 -1.16 18.14 14.41
C GLY A 164 -1.45 18.15 12.92
N ALA A 165 -1.65 16.98 12.36
CA ALA A 165 -1.93 16.79 10.95
C ALA A 165 -3.12 15.84 10.72
N VAL A 166 -3.94 16.16 9.75
CA VAL A 166 -5.07 15.35 9.30
C VAL A 166 -4.68 14.58 8.05
N SER A 167 -5.06 13.31 8.00
CA SER A 167 -5.03 12.49 6.80
C SER A 167 -6.44 11.99 6.50
N VAL A 168 -6.84 12.06 5.24
CA VAL A 168 -8.14 11.58 4.75
C VAL A 168 -7.92 10.73 3.52
N ALA A 169 -8.54 9.56 3.49
CA ALA A 169 -8.47 8.66 2.35
C ALA A 169 -9.82 8.07 2.01
N TRP A 170 -10.03 7.85 0.72
CA TRP A 170 -11.09 7.04 0.19
C TRP A 170 -10.48 5.85 -0.53
N VAL A 171 -10.70 4.65 -0.02
CA VAL A 171 -10.11 3.41 -0.50
C VAL A 171 -11.19 2.39 -0.79
N ARG A 172 -11.07 1.72 -1.93
CA ARG A 172 -11.90 0.58 -2.29
C ARG A 172 -11.38 -0.67 -1.60
N GLY A 173 -12.26 -1.38 -0.91
CA GLY A 173 -12.00 -2.72 -0.38
C GLY A 173 -12.82 -3.79 -1.10
N ASP A 174 -12.45 -5.03 -0.87
CA ASP A 174 -13.21 -6.20 -1.28
C ASP A 174 -13.96 -6.77 -0.06
N ALA A 175 -15.18 -7.25 -0.26
CA ALA A 175 -15.95 -7.93 0.79
C ALA A 175 -15.21 -9.17 1.33
N ASN A 176 -14.45 -9.85 0.50
CA ASN A 176 -13.63 -11.01 0.88
C ASN A 176 -12.48 -10.66 1.82
N ASP A 177 -12.02 -9.41 1.83
CA ASP A 177 -10.97 -8.95 2.76
C ASP A 177 -11.52 -8.68 4.17
N VAL A 178 -12.83 -8.52 4.31
CA VAL A 178 -13.47 -8.12 5.58
C VAL A 178 -13.97 -9.30 6.39
N ASP A 179 -14.55 -10.30 5.73
CA ASP A 179 -15.04 -11.52 6.40
C ASP A 179 -15.08 -12.70 5.46
N THR A 180 -14.18 -13.66 5.66
CA THR A 180 -14.17 -14.93 4.93
C THR A 180 -15.42 -15.80 5.17
N ARG A 181 -16.29 -15.41 6.14
CA ARG A 181 -17.58 -16.05 6.41
C ARG A 181 -18.70 -15.53 5.53
N ILE A 182 -18.51 -14.43 4.82
CA ILE A 182 -19.44 -13.99 3.79
C ILE A 182 -19.13 -14.81 2.53
N THR A 183 -19.47 -16.07 2.59
CA THR A 183 -19.42 -16.99 1.44
C THR A 183 -20.63 -16.74 0.56
N GLY A 184 -20.53 -15.81 -0.32
CA GLY A 184 -21.47 -15.54 -1.38
C GLY A 184 -20.72 -14.86 -2.49
N ASP A 185 -21.10 -15.13 -3.72
CA ASP A 185 -20.67 -14.45 -4.93
C ASP A 185 -21.06 -12.96 -4.80
N SER A 186 -20.30 -12.22 -4.00
CA SER A 186 -20.63 -10.86 -3.63
C SER A 186 -19.69 -9.92 -4.36
N ASP A 187 -20.13 -9.46 -5.53
CA ASP A 187 -19.61 -8.24 -6.17
C ASP A 187 -19.87 -6.99 -5.29
N VAL A 188 -19.78 -7.12 -3.97
CA VAL A 188 -20.01 -6.01 -3.06
C VAL A 188 -18.81 -5.09 -3.11
N ASN A 189 -19.00 -3.94 -3.74
CA ASN A 189 -18.01 -2.87 -3.77
C ASN A 189 -18.03 -2.12 -2.42
N ILE A 190 -17.11 -2.45 -1.54
CA ILE A 190 -16.94 -1.76 -0.26
C ILE A 190 -16.06 -0.53 -0.47
N ASN A 191 -16.48 0.58 0.13
CA ASN A 191 -15.74 1.81 0.12
C ASN A 191 -15.46 2.23 1.57
N TYR A 192 -14.17 2.41 1.89
CA TYR A 192 -13.72 2.94 3.17
C TYR A 192 -13.42 4.43 3.03
N ILE A 193 -13.93 5.21 3.97
CA ILE A 193 -13.48 6.57 4.21
C ILE A 193 -12.75 6.56 5.53
N ASP A 194 -11.47 6.85 5.50
CA ASP A 194 -10.60 6.91 6.68
C ASP A 194 -10.23 8.36 6.98
N VAL A 195 -10.30 8.72 8.25
CA VAL A 195 -9.87 10.04 8.72
C VAL A 195 -9.02 9.84 9.95
N ARG A 196 -7.78 10.33 9.90
CA ARG A 196 -6.82 10.25 11.01
C ARG A 196 -6.31 11.62 11.38
N TYR A 197 -6.10 11.83 12.67
CA TYR A 197 -5.43 13.01 13.20
C TYR A 197 -4.25 12.54 14.05
N ALA A 198 -3.06 12.99 13.72
CA ALA A 198 -1.80 12.59 14.35
C ALA A 198 -0.96 13.79 14.79
N GLY A 199 0.02 13.54 15.66
CA GLY A 199 0.95 14.56 16.13
C GLY A 199 0.40 15.50 17.20
N PHE A 200 -0.79 15.25 17.71
CA PHE A 200 -1.36 16.03 18.82
C PHE A 200 -0.71 15.64 20.16
N LYS A 201 -0.13 16.63 20.84
CA LYS A 201 0.40 16.47 22.20
C LYS A 201 -0.54 17.17 23.18
N PRO A 202 -1.43 16.44 23.86
CA PRO A 202 -2.43 17.05 24.75
C PRO A 202 -1.82 17.74 25.97
N TRP A 203 -0.61 17.34 26.39
CA TRP A 203 0.15 17.99 27.49
C TRP A 203 1.65 17.70 27.35
N ALA A 204 2.46 18.49 27.99
CA ALA A 204 3.91 18.27 28.09
C ALA A 204 4.18 16.95 28.79
N GLY A 205 4.86 16.02 28.14
CA GLY A 205 5.16 14.68 28.66
C GLY A 205 4.25 13.55 28.10
N SER A 206 3.27 13.85 27.27
CA SER A 206 2.53 12.81 26.55
C SER A 206 3.42 12.19 25.47
N TRP A 207 3.44 10.85 25.44
CA TRP A 207 4.07 10.10 24.36
C TRP A 207 3.05 9.96 23.22
N THR A 208 3.32 10.53 22.10
CA THR A 208 2.58 10.30 20.86
C THR A 208 3.51 9.55 19.92
N GLU A 209 3.21 8.28 19.72
CA GLU A 209 3.78 7.52 18.59
C GLU A 209 3.20 8.02 17.28
#